data_42c847bdcac4228ff830edc11a01593d
#
_entry.id   42c847bdcac4228ff830edc11a01593d
#
_cell.length_a   1.000
_cell.length_b   1.000
_cell.length_c   1.000
_cell.angle_alpha   90.00
_cell.angle_beta   90.00
_cell.angle_gamma   90.00
#
_symmetry.space_group_name_H-M   'P 1'
#
loop_
_entity.id
_entity.type
_entity.pdbx_description
1 polymer ?
#
loop_
_entity_poly.entity_id
_entity_poly.type
_entity_poly.pdbx_seq_one_letter_code
_entity_poly.pdbx_strand_id
1 'polypeptide(L)'
;MKTRDRIIHAALALFNQHGEPNITTNHIAADLGISPGNLYYHFRNKEAIIHSIFDQYAQDLAFAFDPSQPRDDTQALLQHYLDATFSLMWRYRFFYANLPDILRRDDALQQKYLGAQQQLQTNLMTILHHYRQAGWLSLNDSALSAVGETLKQVASSWIFYQSAQAPQTQIHAGVIYKGILQMLALLHPLTSAQGQMAITALIDHYEQQLVRQDSRSLDTLN
;
A
#
# COMPACT_ATOMS: atom_id res chain seq x y z
N MET A 1 6.80 1.48 -24.43
CA MET A 1 7.40 1.51 -23.08
C MET A 1 8.93 1.43 -23.24
N LYS A 2 9.69 2.33 -22.61
CA LYS A 2 11.17 2.36 -22.68
C LYS A 2 11.77 1.14 -21.97
N THR A 3 12.97 0.69 -22.37
CA THR A 3 13.63 -0.48 -21.73
C THR A 3 13.80 -0.29 -20.21
N ARG A 4 14.15 0.92 -19.78
CA ARG A 4 14.26 1.24 -18.35
C ARG A 4 12.98 0.97 -17.59
N ASP A 5 11.83 1.35 -18.13
CA ASP A 5 10.52 1.14 -17.49
C ASP A 5 10.13 -0.36 -17.48
N ARG A 6 10.49 -1.10 -18.54
CA ARG A 6 10.33 -2.55 -18.59
C ARG A 6 11.11 -3.25 -17.48
N ILE A 7 12.34 -2.82 -17.23
CA ILE A 7 13.17 -3.37 -16.14
C ILE A 7 12.54 -3.11 -14.77
N ILE A 8 12.03 -1.89 -14.52
CA ILE A 8 11.34 -1.55 -13.26
C ILE A 8 10.11 -2.43 -13.06
N HIS A 9 9.27 -2.60 -14.09
CA HIS A 9 8.05 -3.40 -14.01
C HIS A 9 8.34 -4.88 -13.79
N ALA A 10 9.30 -5.46 -14.51
CA ALA A 10 9.72 -6.85 -14.35
C ALA A 10 10.31 -7.09 -12.94
N ALA A 11 11.16 -6.19 -12.47
CA ALA A 11 11.72 -6.26 -11.11
C ALA A 11 10.62 -6.22 -10.05
N LEU A 12 9.66 -5.29 -10.16
CA LEU A 12 8.51 -5.19 -9.25
C LEU A 12 7.69 -6.49 -9.24
N ALA A 13 7.41 -7.06 -10.41
CA ALA A 13 6.68 -8.32 -10.52
C ALA A 13 7.43 -9.47 -9.85
N LEU A 14 8.73 -9.64 -10.15
CA LEU A 14 9.57 -10.70 -9.59
C LEU A 14 9.74 -10.54 -8.06
N PHE A 15 9.95 -9.33 -7.57
CA PHE A 15 10.03 -9.06 -6.12
C PHE A 15 8.73 -9.40 -5.40
N ASN A 16 7.60 -9.07 -6.01
CA ASN A 16 6.27 -9.41 -5.47
C ASN A 16 5.97 -10.91 -5.46
N GLN A 17 6.52 -11.66 -6.43
CA GLN A 17 6.25 -13.08 -6.60
C GLN A 17 7.20 -13.96 -5.79
N HIS A 18 8.49 -13.60 -5.74
CA HIS A 18 9.55 -14.45 -5.20
C HIS A 18 10.25 -13.88 -3.97
N GLY A 19 9.88 -12.65 -3.55
CA GLY A 19 10.58 -11.90 -2.51
C GLY A 19 11.84 -11.19 -3.03
N GLU A 20 12.06 -9.97 -2.59
CA GLU A 20 13.20 -9.14 -3.05
C GLU A 20 14.56 -9.79 -2.79
N PRO A 21 14.83 -10.43 -1.64
CA PRO A 21 16.15 -11.02 -1.37
C PRO A 21 16.54 -12.11 -2.36
N ASN A 22 15.59 -12.84 -2.91
CA ASN A 22 15.81 -13.99 -3.79
C ASN A 22 16.05 -13.59 -5.25
N ILE A 23 15.82 -12.33 -5.63
CA ILE A 23 15.91 -11.86 -7.01
C ILE A 23 17.19 -11.03 -7.20
N THR A 24 17.95 -11.42 -8.23
CA THR A 24 19.15 -10.71 -8.70
C THR A 24 18.87 -9.95 -9.99
N THR A 25 19.77 -9.04 -10.38
CA THR A 25 19.73 -8.36 -11.68
C THR A 25 19.77 -9.35 -12.86
N ASN A 26 20.45 -10.49 -12.71
CA ASN A 26 20.48 -11.54 -13.72
C ASN A 26 19.11 -12.23 -13.91
N HIS A 27 18.37 -12.44 -12.82
CA HIS A 27 17.01 -12.97 -12.90
C HIS A 27 16.08 -11.99 -13.66
N ILE A 28 16.21 -10.69 -13.39
CA ILE A 28 15.43 -9.65 -14.09
C ILE A 28 15.81 -9.58 -15.58
N ALA A 29 17.10 -9.66 -15.91
CA ALA A 29 17.56 -9.66 -17.29
C ALA A 29 17.05 -10.89 -18.06
N ALA A 30 17.09 -12.07 -17.43
CA ALA A 30 16.59 -13.34 -18.01
C ALA A 30 15.07 -13.28 -18.26
N ASP A 31 14.29 -12.76 -17.31
CA ASP A 31 12.84 -12.60 -17.44
C ASP A 31 12.45 -11.71 -18.64
N LEU A 32 13.24 -10.66 -18.88
CA LEU A 32 13.03 -9.72 -19.98
C LEU A 32 13.63 -10.19 -21.33
N GLY A 33 14.39 -11.28 -21.36
CA GLY A 33 15.13 -11.74 -22.54
C GLY A 33 16.20 -10.76 -23.01
N ILE A 34 16.84 -10.00 -22.08
CA ILE A 34 17.93 -9.07 -22.38
C ILE A 34 19.24 -9.55 -21.78
N SER A 35 20.38 -9.11 -22.34
CA SER A 35 21.69 -9.40 -21.74
C SER A 35 21.87 -8.69 -20.40
N PRO A 36 22.65 -9.26 -19.45
CA PRO A 36 23.02 -8.54 -18.23
C PRO A 36 23.70 -7.19 -18.51
N GLY A 37 24.53 -7.11 -19.55
CA GLY A 37 25.15 -5.84 -19.96
C GLY A 37 24.15 -4.77 -20.37
N ASN A 38 23.05 -5.15 -21.03
CA ASN A 38 21.96 -4.23 -21.38
C ASN A 38 21.24 -3.74 -20.12
N LEU A 39 21.00 -4.61 -19.12
CA LEU A 39 20.42 -4.21 -17.84
C LEU A 39 21.36 -3.22 -17.12
N TYR A 40 22.66 -3.53 -17.03
CA TYR A 40 23.66 -2.66 -16.37
C TYR A 40 23.86 -1.31 -17.06
N TYR A 41 23.56 -1.21 -18.35
CA TYR A 41 23.51 0.08 -19.04
C TYR A 41 22.43 1.02 -18.46
N HIS A 42 21.30 0.46 -17.99
CA HIS A 42 20.19 1.22 -17.41
C HIS A 42 20.26 1.36 -15.88
N PHE A 43 20.77 0.35 -15.18
CA PHE A 43 20.84 0.30 -13.72
C PHE A 43 22.13 -0.34 -13.24
N ARG A 44 22.93 0.41 -12.51
CA ARG A 44 24.24 -0.05 -12.01
C ARG A 44 24.18 -1.25 -11.06
N ASN A 45 23.07 -1.45 -10.34
CA ASN A 45 22.84 -2.51 -9.37
C ASN A 45 21.33 -2.66 -9.07
N LYS A 46 20.98 -3.64 -8.23
CA LYS A 46 19.60 -3.90 -7.80
C LYS A 46 19.03 -2.74 -6.97
N GLU A 47 19.83 -2.11 -6.14
CA GLU A 47 19.44 -0.97 -5.31
C GLU A 47 18.95 0.21 -6.16
N ALA A 48 19.60 0.49 -7.28
CA ALA A 48 19.15 1.54 -8.19
C ALA A 48 17.78 1.23 -8.82
N ILE A 49 17.45 -0.04 -9.02
CA ILE A 49 16.10 -0.47 -9.45
C ILE A 49 15.09 -0.25 -8.32
N ILE A 50 15.43 -0.64 -7.08
CA ILE A 50 14.59 -0.45 -5.90
C ILE A 50 14.31 1.04 -5.67
N HIS A 51 15.30 1.93 -5.81
CA HIS A 51 15.09 3.38 -5.76
C HIS A 51 14.06 3.85 -6.80
N SER A 52 14.13 3.34 -8.03
CA SER A 52 13.20 3.72 -9.09
C SER A 52 11.78 3.19 -8.82
N ILE A 53 11.64 1.99 -8.24
CA ILE A 53 10.35 1.46 -7.78
C ILE A 53 9.81 2.33 -6.64
N PHE A 54 10.68 2.73 -5.69
CA PHE A 54 10.27 3.60 -4.60
C PHE A 54 9.82 4.98 -5.07
N ASP A 55 10.51 5.57 -6.06
CA ASP A 55 10.10 6.86 -6.63
C ASP A 55 8.69 6.78 -7.25
N GLN A 56 8.33 5.65 -7.89
CA GLN A 56 6.96 5.38 -8.37
C GLN A 56 5.98 5.22 -7.21
N TYR A 57 6.34 4.46 -6.18
CA TYR A 57 5.53 4.29 -4.98
C TYR A 57 5.22 5.63 -4.30
N ALA A 58 6.22 6.49 -4.12
CA ALA A 58 6.06 7.80 -3.50
C ALA A 58 5.14 8.73 -4.33
N GLN A 59 5.24 8.68 -5.66
CA GLN A 59 4.35 9.41 -6.56
C GLN A 59 2.92 8.89 -6.48
N ASP A 60 2.72 7.57 -6.56
CA ASP A 60 1.40 6.95 -6.46
C ASP A 60 0.75 7.25 -5.09
N LEU A 61 1.54 7.21 -4.00
CA LEU A 61 1.09 7.53 -2.65
C LEU A 61 0.66 9.00 -2.53
N ALA A 62 1.48 9.92 -3.04
CA ALA A 62 1.18 11.35 -3.01
C ALA A 62 -0.09 11.67 -3.83
N PHE A 63 -0.25 11.06 -4.99
CA PHE A 63 -1.43 11.24 -5.83
C PHE A 63 -2.70 10.64 -5.20
N ALA A 64 -2.60 9.44 -4.64
CA ALA A 64 -3.73 8.72 -4.04
C ALA A 64 -4.32 9.46 -2.82
N PHE A 65 -3.46 10.10 -2.03
CA PHE A 65 -3.83 10.82 -0.80
C PHE A 65 -3.73 12.34 -0.95
N ASP A 66 -3.88 12.88 -2.17
CA ASP A 66 -3.95 14.32 -2.40
C ASP A 66 -5.32 14.87 -1.95
N PRO A 67 -5.35 15.68 -0.88
CA PRO A 67 -6.60 16.21 -0.35
C PRO A 67 -7.21 17.34 -1.22
N SER A 68 -6.48 17.83 -2.23
CA SER A 68 -6.96 18.88 -3.13
C SER A 68 -7.90 18.37 -4.23
N GLN A 69 -7.98 17.03 -4.40
CA GLN A 69 -8.87 16.46 -5.42
C GLN A 69 -10.33 16.64 -5.01
N PRO A 70 -11.15 17.37 -5.80
CA PRO A 70 -12.54 17.64 -5.45
C PRO A 70 -13.36 16.35 -5.51
N ARG A 71 -14.13 16.09 -4.45
CA ARG A 71 -15.13 15.00 -4.39
C ARG A 71 -16.32 15.48 -3.56
N ASP A 72 -17.48 15.43 -4.15
CA ASP A 72 -18.71 15.98 -3.56
C ASP A 72 -19.35 15.02 -2.53
N ASP A 73 -19.02 13.72 -2.60
CA ASP A 73 -19.58 12.68 -1.72
C ASP A 73 -18.53 12.17 -0.71
N THR A 74 -18.82 12.39 0.57
CA THR A 74 -17.96 11.99 1.70
C THR A 74 -17.78 10.47 1.79
N GLN A 75 -18.81 9.67 1.48
CA GLN A 75 -18.71 8.21 1.48
C GLN A 75 -17.85 7.70 0.31
N ALA A 76 -18.11 8.21 -0.90
CA ALA A 76 -17.32 7.87 -2.09
C ALA A 76 -15.85 8.27 -1.92
N LEU A 77 -15.58 9.37 -1.21
CA LEU A 77 -14.23 9.80 -0.87
C LEU A 77 -13.54 8.80 0.08
N LEU A 78 -14.22 8.30 1.11
CA LEU A 78 -13.67 7.28 2.01
C LEU A 78 -13.37 6.00 1.25
N GLN A 79 -14.31 5.52 0.43
CA GLN A 79 -14.09 4.34 -0.40
C GLN A 79 -12.87 4.51 -1.31
N HIS A 80 -12.72 5.66 -1.94
CA HIS A 80 -11.54 5.95 -2.77
C HIS A 80 -10.21 5.80 -2.00
N TYR A 81 -10.10 6.36 -0.79
CA TYR A 81 -8.88 6.23 0.01
C TYR A 81 -8.61 4.79 0.43
N LEU A 82 -9.65 4.00 0.72
CA LEU A 82 -9.52 2.58 1.02
C LEU A 82 -9.07 1.78 -0.21
N ASP A 83 -9.68 2.02 -1.37
CA ASP A 83 -9.30 1.39 -2.64
C ASP A 83 -7.87 1.78 -3.07
N ALA A 84 -7.47 3.03 -2.85
CA ALA A 84 -6.11 3.50 -3.07
C ALA A 84 -5.12 2.79 -2.12
N THR A 85 -5.48 2.65 -0.84
CA THR A 85 -4.68 1.89 0.13
C THR A 85 -4.51 0.44 -0.33
N PHE A 86 -5.61 -0.24 -0.72
CA PHE A 86 -5.56 -1.58 -1.29
C PHE A 86 -4.60 -1.65 -2.49
N SER A 87 -4.76 -0.74 -3.45
CA SER A 87 -3.99 -0.72 -4.68
C SER A 87 -2.49 -0.54 -4.43
N LEU A 88 -2.12 0.37 -3.53
CA LEU A 88 -0.73 0.60 -3.13
C LEU A 88 -0.15 -0.61 -2.40
N MET A 89 -0.86 -1.17 -1.42
CA MET A 89 -0.41 -2.34 -0.68
C MET A 89 -0.24 -3.55 -1.62
N TRP A 90 -1.16 -3.77 -2.56
CA TRP A 90 -1.09 -4.88 -3.51
C TRP A 90 0.04 -4.71 -4.51
N ARG A 91 0.16 -3.53 -5.10
CA ARG A 91 1.18 -3.22 -6.12
C ARG A 91 2.59 -3.31 -5.57
N TYR A 92 2.82 -2.81 -4.34
CA TYR A 92 4.14 -2.71 -3.73
C TYR A 92 4.32 -3.67 -2.53
N ARG A 93 3.61 -4.82 -2.51
CA ARG A 93 3.56 -5.73 -1.36
C ARG A 93 4.93 -6.27 -0.92
N PHE A 94 5.89 -6.44 -1.84
CA PHE A 94 7.25 -6.83 -1.49
C PHE A 94 7.93 -5.80 -0.59
N PHE A 95 7.65 -4.52 -0.85
CA PHE A 95 8.22 -3.42 -0.09
C PHE A 95 7.68 -3.42 1.34
N TYR A 96 6.36 -3.54 1.51
CA TYR A 96 5.74 -3.66 2.83
C TYR A 96 6.21 -4.90 3.60
N ALA A 97 6.46 -6.02 2.92
CA ALA A 97 6.93 -7.26 3.55
C ALA A 97 8.39 -7.16 4.05
N ASN A 98 9.25 -6.38 3.37
CA ASN A 98 10.69 -6.35 3.62
C ASN A 98 11.21 -4.96 4.00
N LEU A 99 10.33 -4.01 4.31
CA LEU A 99 10.66 -2.60 4.49
C LEU A 99 11.83 -2.35 5.47
N PRO A 100 11.84 -2.91 6.70
CA PRO A 100 12.93 -2.63 7.64
C PRO A 100 14.29 -3.05 7.11
N ASP A 101 14.37 -4.19 6.40
CA ASP A 101 15.62 -4.72 5.85
C ASP A 101 16.11 -3.91 4.65
N ILE A 102 15.18 -3.47 3.80
CA ILE A 102 15.49 -2.60 2.65
C ILE A 102 16.03 -1.26 3.14
N LEU A 103 15.37 -0.61 4.09
CA LEU A 103 15.77 0.69 4.62
C LEU A 103 17.07 0.64 5.43
N ARG A 104 17.34 -0.44 6.15
CA ARG A 104 18.58 -0.62 6.93
C ARG A 104 19.82 -0.67 6.03
N ARG A 105 19.68 -1.11 4.79
CA ARG A 105 20.77 -1.25 3.82
C ARG A 105 21.05 0.02 3.01
N ASP A 106 20.15 1.01 3.07
CA ASP A 106 20.19 2.17 2.18
C ASP A 106 19.66 3.44 2.86
N ASP A 107 20.58 4.21 3.41
CA ASP A 107 20.28 5.46 4.13
C ASP A 107 19.58 6.49 3.23
N ALA A 108 19.95 6.55 1.94
CA ALA A 108 19.35 7.49 0.99
C ALA A 108 17.88 7.13 0.73
N LEU A 109 17.59 5.83 0.60
CA LEU A 109 16.21 5.35 0.48
C LEU A 109 15.41 5.58 1.75
N GLN A 110 16.04 5.39 2.93
CA GLN A 110 15.42 5.67 4.21
C GLN A 110 14.99 7.15 4.32
N GLN A 111 15.84 8.10 3.94
CA GLN A 111 15.49 9.51 3.95
C GLN A 111 14.31 9.84 3.02
N LYS A 112 14.30 9.27 1.81
CA LYS A 112 13.17 9.40 0.89
C LYS A 112 11.88 8.85 1.48
N TYR A 113 11.96 7.68 2.13
CA TYR A 113 10.82 7.04 2.80
C TYR A 113 10.26 7.93 3.90
N LEU A 114 11.11 8.45 4.78
CA LEU A 114 10.69 9.34 5.88
C LEU A 114 10.01 10.60 5.34
N GLY A 115 10.54 11.21 4.26
CA GLY A 115 9.91 12.35 3.60
C GLY A 115 8.52 12.02 3.04
N ALA A 116 8.37 10.88 2.37
CA ALA A 116 7.07 10.43 1.84
C ALA A 116 6.06 10.16 2.97
N GLN A 117 6.50 9.57 4.10
CA GLN A 117 5.67 9.31 5.27
C GLN A 117 5.22 10.60 5.96
N GLN A 118 6.08 11.62 6.02
CA GLN A 118 5.73 12.93 6.57
C GLN A 118 4.68 13.63 5.71
N GLN A 119 4.84 13.58 4.38
CA GLN A 119 3.83 14.14 3.46
C GLN A 119 2.49 13.41 3.57
N LEU A 120 2.51 12.07 3.63
CA LEU A 120 1.31 11.27 3.86
C LEU A 120 0.61 11.66 5.16
N GLN A 121 1.37 11.87 6.25
CA GLN A 121 0.80 12.29 7.53
C GLN A 121 0.08 13.64 7.41
N THR A 122 0.70 14.62 6.74
CA THR A 122 0.09 15.93 6.51
C THR A 122 -1.21 15.80 5.71
N ASN A 123 -1.21 15.04 4.63
CA ASN A 123 -2.37 14.82 3.79
C ASN A 123 -3.50 14.10 4.55
N LEU A 124 -3.14 13.03 5.29
CA LEU A 124 -4.10 12.27 6.10
C LEU A 124 -4.76 13.13 7.16
N MET A 125 -4.01 14.01 7.82
CA MET A 125 -4.59 14.94 8.80
C MET A 125 -5.59 15.90 8.13
N THR A 126 -5.29 16.44 6.95
CA THR A 126 -6.22 17.26 6.18
C THR A 126 -7.50 16.49 5.84
N ILE A 127 -7.37 15.24 5.41
CA ILE A 127 -8.50 14.34 5.12
C ILE A 127 -9.35 14.09 6.38
N LEU A 128 -8.73 13.76 7.51
CA LEU A 128 -9.45 13.52 8.77
C LEU A 128 -10.15 14.78 9.30
N HIS A 129 -9.53 15.97 9.16
CA HIS A 129 -10.19 17.23 9.46
C HIS A 129 -11.42 17.47 8.57
N HIS A 130 -11.38 17.13 7.29
CA HIS A 130 -12.53 17.20 6.41
C HIS A 130 -13.69 16.33 6.91
N TYR A 131 -13.43 15.05 7.31
CA TYR A 131 -14.47 14.18 7.89
C TYR A 131 -15.03 14.71 9.21
N ARG A 132 -14.19 15.34 10.04
CA ARG A 132 -14.66 16.00 11.26
C ARG A 132 -15.57 17.20 10.96
N GLN A 133 -15.20 18.03 9.98
CA GLN A 133 -16.02 19.18 9.55
C GLN A 133 -17.34 18.73 8.92
N ALA A 134 -17.35 17.61 8.21
CA ALA A 134 -18.56 16.99 7.68
C ALA A 134 -19.44 16.31 8.76
N GLY A 135 -19.02 16.36 10.04
CA GLY A 135 -19.78 15.79 11.15
C GLY A 135 -19.70 14.26 11.26
N TRP A 136 -18.79 13.61 10.55
CA TRP A 136 -18.60 12.16 10.61
C TRP A 136 -17.75 11.73 11.82
N LEU A 137 -16.79 12.55 12.23
CA LEU A 137 -15.91 12.28 13.36
C LEU A 137 -16.17 13.30 14.47
N SER A 138 -16.30 12.84 15.71
CA SER A 138 -16.47 13.69 16.90
C SER A 138 -15.23 13.56 17.81
N LEU A 139 -14.07 13.99 17.30
CA LEU A 139 -12.76 13.85 17.94
C LEU A 139 -12.10 15.22 18.11
N ASN A 140 -11.40 15.41 19.24
CA ASN A 140 -10.50 16.55 19.40
C ASN A 140 -9.21 16.35 18.57
N ASP A 141 -8.35 17.38 18.49
CA ASP A 141 -7.15 17.34 17.64
C ASP A 141 -6.16 16.23 18.06
N SER A 142 -5.99 16.00 19.36
CA SER A 142 -5.10 14.95 19.87
C SER A 142 -5.61 13.54 19.48
N ALA A 143 -6.90 13.28 19.65
CA ALA A 143 -7.51 12.01 19.27
C ALA A 143 -7.51 11.81 17.74
N LEU A 144 -7.74 12.87 16.97
CA LEU A 144 -7.69 12.84 15.52
C LEU A 144 -6.29 12.49 15.02
N SER A 145 -5.25 13.09 15.62
CA SER A 145 -3.85 12.78 15.32
C SER A 145 -3.51 11.33 15.65
N ALA A 146 -3.93 10.83 16.81
CA ALA A 146 -3.71 9.43 17.22
C ALA A 146 -4.40 8.44 16.26
N VAL A 147 -5.62 8.73 15.81
CA VAL A 147 -6.33 7.91 14.81
C VAL A 147 -5.54 7.89 13.49
N GLY A 148 -5.09 9.04 13.00
CA GLY A 148 -4.30 9.13 11.77
C GLY A 148 -3.01 8.30 11.85
N GLU A 149 -2.27 8.40 12.95
CA GLU A 149 -1.07 7.58 13.18
C GLU A 149 -1.40 6.09 13.24
N THR A 150 -2.48 5.70 13.92
CA THR A 150 -2.89 4.30 14.02
C THR A 150 -3.28 3.72 12.65
N LEU A 151 -4.06 4.44 11.85
CA LEU A 151 -4.43 4.01 10.50
C LEU A 151 -3.19 3.83 9.60
N LYS A 152 -2.28 4.79 9.64
CA LYS A 152 -1.01 4.72 8.92
C LYS A 152 -0.15 3.53 9.37
N GLN A 153 -0.08 3.29 10.69
CA GLN A 153 0.65 2.17 11.26
C GLN A 153 0.05 0.83 10.83
N VAL A 154 -1.28 0.67 10.88
CA VAL A 154 -1.96 -0.54 10.40
C VAL A 154 -1.65 -0.77 8.92
N ALA A 155 -1.84 0.23 8.05
CA ALA A 155 -1.56 0.11 6.63
C ALA A 155 -0.10 -0.25 6.35
N SER A 156 0.85 0.36 7.07
CA SER A 156 2.29 0.15 6.84
C SER A 156 2.81 -1.20 7.33
N SER A 157 2.25 -1.74 8.42
CA SER A 157 2.76 -2.96 9.07
C SER A 157 1.94 -4.21 8.77
N TRP A 158 0.74 -4.09 8.20
CA TRP A 158 -0.20 -5.19 8.03
C TRP A 158 0.38 -6.37 7.24
N ILE A 159 0.99 -6.11 6.08
CA ILE A 159 1.58 -7.16 5.24
C ILE A 159 2.75 -7.84 5.97
N PHE A 160 3.62 -7.08 6.62
CA PHE A 160 4.72 -7.63 7.41
C PHE A 160 4.18 -8.52 8.53
N TYR A 161 3.19 -8.06 9.30
CA TYR A 161 2.55 -8.84 10.36
C TYR A 161 1.98 -10.15 9.83
N GLN A 162 1.24 -10.12 8.73
CA GLN A 162 0.66 -11.32 8.11
C GLN A 162 1.75 -12.28 7.59
N SER A 163 2.82 -11.77 6.99
CA SER A 163 3.95 -12.57 6.54
C SER A 163 4.66 -13.26 7.71
N ALA A 164 4.76 -12.60 8.88
CA ALA A 164 5.34 -13.18 10.08
C ALA A 164 4.47 -14.29 10.68
N GLN A 165 3.13 -14.20 10.54
CA GLN A 165 2.21 -15.26 11.00
C GLN A 165 2.23 -16.50 10.10
N ALA A 166 2.47 -16.34 8.80
CA ALA A 166 2.47 -17.42 7.82
C ALA A 166 3.63 -17.26 6.81
N PRO A 167 4.90 -17.50 7.23
CA PRO A 167 6.09 -17.19 6.42
C PRO A 167 6.18 -17.94 5.09
N GLN A 168 5.52 -19.10 4.99
CA GLN A 168 5.52 -19.93 3.79
C GLN A 168 4.37 -19.60 2.82
N THR A 169 3.47 -18.71 3.22
CA THR A 169 2.28 -18.38 2.43
C THR A 169 2.51 -17.09 1.65
N GLN A 170 2.22 -17.12 0.35
CA GLN A 170 2.26 -15.91 -0.47
C GLN A 170 1.15 -14.93 -0.05
N ILE A 171 1.49 -13.64 -0.05
CA ILE A 171 0.49 -12.59 0.16
C ILE A 171 -0.47 -12.56 -1.03
N HIS A 172 -1.74 -12.83 -0.77
CA HIS A 172 -2.83 -12.74 -1.75
C HIS A 172 -3.76 -11.54 -1.44
N ALA A 173 -4.62 -11.19 -2.39
CA ALA A 173 -5.48 -10.01 -2.28
C ALA A 173 -6.39 -10.02 -1.04
N GLY A 174 -6.86 -11.20 -0.62
CA GLY A 174 -7.68 -11.36 0.60
C GLY A 174 -6.97 -10.89 1.87
N VAL A 175 -5.65 -11.05 1.97
CA VAL A 175 -4.86 -10.51 3.11
C VAL A 175 -5.01 -8.99 3.20
N ILE A 176 -5.01 -8.29 2.07
CA ILE A 176 -5.11 -6.82 2.04
C ILE A 176 -6.54 -6.38 2.38
N TYR A 177 -7.57 -7.05 1.87
CA TYR A 177 -8.96 -6.76 2.26
C TYR A 177 -9.17 -6.91 3.78
N LYS A 178 -8.58 -7.92 4.41
CA LYS A 178 -8.60 -8.04 5.88
C LYS A 178 -7.97 -6.83 6.57
N GLY A 179 -6.89 -6.26 6.02
CA GLY A 179 -6.29 -5.03 6.53
C GLY A 179 -7.21 -3.81 6.41
N ILE A 180 -7.92 -3.67 5.28
CA ILE A 180 -8.93 -2.63 5.09
C ILE A 180 -10.06 -2.76 6.11
N LEU A 181 -10.56 -3.98 6.33
CA LEU A 181 -11.60 -4.26 7.32
C LEU A 181 -11.13 -3.92 8.75
N GLN A 182 -9.86 -4.14 9.10
CA GLN A 182 -9.31 -3.71 10.39
C GLN A 182 -9.30 -2.18 10.53
N MET A 183 -8.95 -1.44 9.49
CA MET A 183 -9.01 0.03 9.51
C MET A 183 -10.44 0.54 9.68
N LEU A 184 -11.42 -0.07 9.00
CA LEU A 184 -12.84 0.25 9.16
C LEU A 184 -13.35 -0.09 10.56
N ALA A 185 -12.96 -1.22 11.14
CA ALA A 185 -13.29 -1.60 12.51
C ALA A 185 -12.76 -0.62 13.56
N LEU A 186 -11.56 -0.04 13.33
CA LEU A 186 -11.00 1.02 14.17
C LEU A 186 -11.79 2.33 14.05
N LEU A 187 -12.22 2.69 12.84
CA LEU A 187 -12.93 3.94 12.60
C LEU A 187 -14.39 3.91 13.07
N HIS A 188 -15.08 2.77 12.89
CA HIS A 188 -16.50 2.63 13.13
C HIS A 188 -16.99 3.21 14.48
N PRO A 189 -16.40 2.83 15.65
CA PRO A 189 -16.85 3.33 16.95
C PRO A 189 -16.55 4.82 17.19
N LEU A 190 -15.69 5.43 16.35
CA LEU A 190 -15.27 6.83 16.48
C LEU A 190 -16.11 7.79 15.65
N THR A 191 -17.07 7.26 14.89
CA THR A 191 -17.89 8.02 13.96
C THR A 191 -19.29 8.31 14.53
N SER A 192 -19.93 9.37 14.01
CA SER A 192 -21.33 9.68 14.25
C SER A 192 -22.26 8.59 13.67
N ALA A 193 -23.56 8.63 14.01
CA ALA A 193 -24.54 7.70 13.47
C ALA A 193 -24.54 7.67 11.92
N GLN A 194 -24.39 8.83 11.28
CA GLN A 194 -24.26 8.92 9.82
C GLN A 194 -22.98 8.25 9.31
N GLY A 195 -21.86 8.48 9.96
CA GLY A 195 -20.58 7.86 9.62
C GLY A 195 -20.62 6.35 9.84
N GLN A 196 -21.27 5.87 10.91
CA GLN A 196 -21.42 4.44 11.19
C GLN A 196 -22.20 3.72 10.08
N MET A 197 -23.29 4.30 9.59
CA MET A 197 -24.05 3.71 8.46
C MET A 197 -23.18 3.58 7.20
N ALA A 198 -22.42 4.61 6.88
CA ALA A 198 -21.52 4.59 5.71
C ALA A 198 -20.37 3.57 5.87
N ILE A 199 -19.76 3.49 7.06
CA ILE A 199 -18.71 2.50 7.34
C ILE A 199 -19.27 1.08 7.32
N THR A 200 -20.47 0.84 7.85
CA THR A 200 -21.12 -0.49 7.77
C THR A 200 -21.31 -0.91 6.30
N ALA A 201 -21.79 -0.02 5.43
CA ALA A 201 -21.92 -0.33 4.01
C ALA A 201 -20.58 -0.64 3.33
N LEU A 202 -19.49 0.02 3.74
CA LEU A 202 -18.14 -0.28 3.25
C LEU A 202 -17.60 -1.60 3.80
N ILE A 203 -17.89 -1.94 5.05
CA ILE A 203 -17.55 -3.26 5.62
C ILE A 203 -18.22 -4.36 4.78
N ASP A 204 -19.53 -4.28 4.56
CA ASP A 204 -20.28 -5.24 3.74
C ASP A 204 -19.68 -5.36 2.33
N HIS A 205 -19.31 -4.22 1.73
CA HIS A 205 -18.66 -4.20 0.42
C HIS A 205 -17.34 -4.98 0.41
N TYR A 206 -16.42 -4.70 1.36
CA TYR A 206 -15.10 -5.34 1.40
C TYR A 206 -15.15 -6.80 1.87
N GLU A 207 -16.10 -7.19 2.70
CA GLU A 207 -16.37 -8.59 3.03
C GLU A 207 -16.79 -9.38 1.80
N GLN A 208 -17.66 -8.83 0.94
CA GLN A 208 -18.02 -9.46 -0.33
C GLN A 208 -16.82 -9.60 -1.28
N GLN A 209 -15.92 -8.60 -1.33
CA GLN A 209 -14.68 -8.70 -2.12
C GLN A 209 -13.78 -9.80 -1.57
N LEU A 210 -13.66 -9.93 -0.25
CA LEU A 210 -12.87 -10.98 0.40
C LEU A 210 -13.39 -12.37 0.02
N VAL A 211 -14.70 -12.63 0.15
CA VAL A 211 -15.32 -13.92 -0.23
C VAL A 211 -15.06 -14.27 -1.69
N ARG A 212 -15.16 -13.29 -2.61
CA ARG A 212 -14.89 -13.50 -4.05
C ARG A 212 -13.42 -13.88 -4.30
N GLN A 213 -12.48 -13.36 -3.54
CA GLN A 213 -11.05 -13.69 -3.67
C GLN A 213 -10.76 -15.10 -3.14
N ASP A 214 -11.34 -15.47 -2.01
CA ASP A 214 -11.15 -16.80 -1.42
C ASP A 214 -11.72 -17.89 -2.35
N SER A 215 -12.86 -17.66 -3.00
CA SER A 215 -13.43 -18.56 -3.98
C SER A 215 -12.52 -18.76 -5.22
N ARG A 216 -11.94 -17.68 -5.76
CA ARG A 216 -11.00 -17.76 -6.90
C ARG A 216 -9.71 -18.49 -6.55
N SER A 217 -9.25 -18.37 -5.30
CA SER A 217 -8.05 -19.10 -4.85
C SER A 217 -8.26 -20.60 -4.76
N LEU A 218 -9.48 -21.05 -4.47
CA LEU A 218 -9.84 -22.47 -4.46
C LEU A 218 -9.95 -23.05 -5.88
N ASP A 219 -10.45 -22.28 -6.86
CA ASP A 219 -10.59 -22.71 -8.26
C ASP A 219 -9.24 -22.85 -8.97
N THR A 220 -8.18 -22.18 -8.49
CA THR A 220 -6.83 -22.29 -9.07
C THR A 220 -6.00 -23.46 -8.50
N LEU A 221 -6.50 -24.16 -7.48
CA LEU A 221 -5.87 -25.33 -6.85
C LEU A 221 -6.44 -26.68 -7.33
N ASN A 222 -7.49 -26.65 -8.16
CA ASN A 222 -8.10 -27.80 -8.82
C ASN A 222 -7.74 -27.80 -10.33
#